data_2b4676ab8e74f063b212ab74a73a8c8d
#
_entry.id   2b4676ab8e74f063b212ab74a73a8c8d
#
_cell.length_a   1.000
_cell.length_b   1.000
_cell.length_c   1.000
_cell.angle_alpha   90.00
_cell.angle_beta   90.00
_cell.angle_gamma   90.00
#
_symmetry.space_group_name_H-M   'P 1'
#
loop_
_entity.id
_entity.type
_entity.pdbx_description
1 polymer ?
#
loop_
_entity_poly.entity_id
_entity_poly.type
_entity_poly.pdbx_seq_one_letter_code
_entity_poly.pdbx_strand_id
1 'polypeptide(L)'
;AGLSEEAKTRLNAAYPILINGLLHSDLSEDAINVALPRMLTLLEAVSRRSIYLVMFAENPTAAAKLIPMLAASPWIASELVSYPVLLDSFIREKYRHLPDKAELSDILRQQLLRVEPNDEEGLLNAFRFFKKTQVLAVAASDVLADRPLMKVSDSLTFIAEVVLEKALQRVFGELVKKHGYPVNAQGEPVSEAHNGFAIIGYGKLGGLEMSYS
;
A
#
# COMPACT_ATOMS: atom_id res chain seq x y z
N ALA A 1 -5.44 27.64 10.54
CA ALA A 1 -6.32 27.36 11.69
C ALA A 1 -5.52 26.54 12.69
N GLY A 2 -5.49 26.94 13.98
CA GLY A 2 -4.74 26.24 15.04
C GLY A 2 -5.31 24.85 15.32
N LEU A 3 -4.49 23.99 15.94
CA LEU A 3 -4.92 22.69 16.43
C LEU A 3 -5.89 22.86 17.61
N SER A 4 -6.84 21.94 17.77
CA SER A 4 -7.68 21.87 18.99
C SER A 4 -6.83 21.52 20.22
N GLU A 5 -7.28 21.85 21.43
CA GLU A 5 -6.56 21.52 22.66
C GLU A 5 -6.36 20.00 22.81
N GLU A 6 -7.32 19.21 22.39
CA GLU A 6 -7.22 17.76 22.36
C GLU A 6 -6.11 17.28 21.41
N ALA A 7 -6.02 17.85 20.20
CA ALA A 7 -4.98 17.51 19.24
C ALA A 7 -3.59 17.92 19.75
N LYS A 8 -3.47 19.06 20.43
CA LYS A 8 -2.22 19.50 21.08
C LYS A 8 -1.78 18.52 22.18
N THR A 9 -2.71 18.11 23.04
CA THR A 9 -2.45 17.15 24.12
C THR A 9 -1.93 15.82 23.55
N ARG A 10 -2.56 15.30 22.51
CA ARG A 10 -2.15 14.04 21.84
C ARG A 10 -0.82 14.18 21.10
N LEU A 11 -0.58 15.32 20.46
CA LEU A 11 0.70 15.60 19.82
C LEU A 11 1.82 15.67 20.87
N ASN A 12 1.59 16.32 22.00
CA ASN A 12 2.54 16.41 23.10
C ASN A 12 2.86 15.04 23.72
N ALA A 13 1.93 14.08 23.66
CA ALA A 13 2.16 12.71 24.08
C ALA A 13 2.97 11.89 23.03
N ALA A 14 2.65 12.03 21.76
CA ALA A 14 3.30 11.26 20.67
C ALA A 14 4.69 11.78 20.33
N TYR A 15 4.90 13.09 20.36
CA TYR A 15 6.14 13.74 19.92
C TYR A 15 7.39 13.25 20.66
N PRO A 16 7.41 13.20 22.02
CA PRO A 16 8.59 12.68 22.74
C PRO A 16 8.92 11.23 22.41
N ILE A 17 7.91 10.40 22.14
CA ILE A 17 8.10 8.98 21.77
C ILE A 17 8.80 8.86 20.41
N LEU A 18 8.36 9.63 19.44
CA LEU A 18 8.95 9.66 18.11
C LEU A 18 10.38 10.24 18.14
N ILE A 19 10.61 11.33 18.87
CA ILE A 19 11.96 11.89 19.02
C ILE A 19 12.87 10.92 19.75
N ASN A 20 12.38 10.28 20.81
CA ASN A 20 13.15 9.27 21.54
C ASN A 20 13.51 8.08 20.67
N GLY A 21 12.55 7.61 19.85
CA GLY A 21 12.79 6.58 18.85
C GLY A 21 13.84 6.99 17.81
N LEU A 22 13.84 8.26 17.38
CA LEU A 22 14.83 8.80 16.45
C LEU A 22 16.25 8.85 17.08
N LEU A 23 16.35 9.35 18.31
CA LEU A 23 17.63 9.50 19.02
C LEU A 23 18.27 8.17 19.45
N HIS A 24 17.46 7.13 19.65
CA HIS A 24 17.93 5.80 20.02
C HIS A 24 17.86 4.80 18.85
N SER A 25 17.72 5.28 17.63
CA SER A 25 17.79 4.43 16.43
C SER A 25 19.24 4.11 16.09
N ASP A 26 19.47 2.95 15.47
CA ASP A 26 20.79 2.55 14.96
C ASP A 26 21.16 3.27 13.63
N LEU A 27 20.50 4.37 13.32
CA LEU A 27 20.73 5.15 12.11
C LEU A 27 21.95 6.05 12.23
N SER A 28 22.64 6.27 11.12
CA SER A 28 23.69 7.27 11.04
C SER A 28 23.13 8.69 11.24
N GLU A 29 23.98 9.64 11.62
CA GLU A 29 23.61 11.06 11.77
C GLU A 29 22.98 11.63 10.49
N ASP A 30 23.52 11.28 9.32
CA ASP A 30 22.96 11.69 8.02
C ASP A 30 21.55 11.13 7.81
N ALA A 31 21.32 9.87 8.16
CA ALA A 31 20.00 9.24 8.06
C ALA A 31 18.99 9.87 9.02
N ILE A 32 19.41 10.22 10.24
CA ILE A 32 18.59 10.96 11.20
C ILE A 32 18.23 12.34 10.67
N ASN A 33 19.19 13.07 10.09
CA ASN A 33 18.96 14.38 9.48
C ASN A 33 17.96 14.33 8.31
N VAL A 34 17.91 13.22 7.60
CA VAL A 34 16.93 12.96 6.54
C VAL A 34 15.56 12.55 7.11
N ALA A 35 15.54 11.70 8.12
CA ALA A 35 14.29 11.18 8.71
C ALA A 35 13.51 12.24 9.49
N LEU A 36 14.18 13.13 10.21
CA LEU A 36 13.56 14.13 11.08
C LEU A 36 12.58 15.05 10.32
N PRO A 37 12.95 15.75 9.24
CA PRO A 37 12.00 16.59 8.51
C PRO A 37 10.83 15.81 7.94
N ARG A 38 11.05 14.58 7.45
CA ARG A 38 9.98 13.71 6.95
C ARG A 38 9.01 13.27 8.05
N MET A 39 9.54 12.98 9.24
CA MET A 39 8.74 12.67 10.42
C MET A 39 7.89 13.88 10.85
N LEU A 40 8.45 15.09 10.86
CA LEU A 40 7.72 16.30 11.18
C LEU A 40 6.60 16.58 10.17
N THR A 41 6.87 16.38 8.87
CA THR A 41 5.86 16.50 7.81
C THR A 41 4.73 15.48 7.99
N LEU A 42 5.04 14.23 8.36
CA LEU A 42 4.05 13.22 8.66
C LEU A 42 3.22 13.61 9.90
N LEU A 43 3.85 14.07 10.97
CA LEU A 43 3.14 14.55 12.18
C LEU A 43 2.19 15.71 11.86
N GLU A 44 2.60 16.63 11.00
CA GLU A 44 1.73 17.71 10.53
C GLU A 44 0.53 17.16 9.77
N ALA A 45 0.72 16.23 8.85
CA ALA A 45 -0.34 15.60 8.06
C ALA A 45 -1.37 14.85 8.94
N VAL A 46 -0.91 14.19 10.02
CA VAL A 46 -1.78 13.43 10.91
C VAL A 46 -2.29 14.26 12.11
N SER A 47 -1.79 15.47 12.32
CA SER A 47 -2.09 16.30 13.51
C SER A 47 -3.58 16.56 13.71
N ARG A 48 -4.36 16.64 12.64
CA ARG A 48 -5.82 16.80 12.67
C ARG A 48 -6.59 15.48 12.80
N ARG A 49 -5.88 14.35 12.73
CA ARG A 49 -6.45 13.00 12.84
C ARG A 49 -5.91 12.33 14.10
N SER A 50 -6.46 12.74 15.23
CA SER A 50 -5.96 12.40 16.57
C SER A 50 -5.75 10.89 16.82
N ILE A 51 -6.43 10.02 16.09
CA ILE A 51 -6.28 8.56 16.19
C ILE A 51 -4.84 8.10 15.93
N TYR A 52 -4.12 8.70 14.96
CA TYR A 52 -2.74 8.32 14.67
C TYR A 52 -1.77 8.78 15.73
N LEU A 53 -2.03 9.95 16.36
CA LEU A 53 -1.21 10.45 17.47
C LEU A 53 -1.34 9.55 18.70
N VAL A 54 -2.57 9.12 19.04
CA VAL A 54 -2.82 8.14 20.11
C VAL A 54 -2.10 6.84 19.80
N MET A 55 -2.20 6.38 18.57
CA MET A 55 -1.61 5.15 18.13
C MET A 55 -0.08 5.14 18.28
N PHE A 56 0.62 6.24 17.96
CA PHE A 56 2.06 6.38 18.20
C PHE A 56 2.39 6.43 19.68
N ALA A 57 1.57 7.11 20.48
CA ALA A 57 1.75 7.20 21.93
C ALA A 57 1.58 5.83 22.63
N GLU A 58 0.62 5.03 22.18
CA GLU A 58 0.32 3.69 22.73
C GLU A 58 1.24 2.58 22.18
N ASN A 59 1.90 2.81 21.04
CA ASN A 59 2.76 1.82 20.39
C ASN A 59 4.18 2.35 20.09
N PRO A 60 5.03 2.55 21.11
CA PRO A 60 6.38 3.08 20.92
C PRO A 60 7.23 2.23 19.97
N THR A 61 7.04 0.91 19.97
CA THR A 61 7.75 -0.01 19.07
C THR A 61 7.38 0.24 17.60
N ALA A 62 6.10 0.50 17.30
CA ALA A 62 5.68 0.84 15.96
C ALA A 62 6.21 2.21 15.52
N ALA A 63 6.22 3.19 16.45
CA ALA A 63 6.81 4.50 16.22
C ALA A 63 8.32 4.39 15.89
N ALA A 64 9.07 3.57 16.64
CA ALA A 64 10.49 3.34 16.39
C ALA A 64 10.75 2.71 15.00
N LYS A 65 9.93 1.75 14.57
CA LYS A 65 10.06 1.11 13.24
C LYS A 65 9.72 2.03 12.07
N LEU A 66 8.93 3.08 12.31
CA LEU A 66 8.60 4.07 11.28
C LEU A 66 9.84 4.87 10.84
N ILE A 67 10.75 5.13 11.78
CA ILE A 67 11.92 5.99 11.58
C ILE A 67 12.85 5.47 10.48
N PRO A 68 13.31 4.21 10.48
CA PRO A 68 14.15 3.68 9.40
C PRO A 68 13.43 3.71 8.04
N MET A 69 12.11 3.55 8.00
CA MET A 69 11.36 3.67 6.75
C MET A 69 11.38 5.11 6.21
N LEU A 70 11.19 6.09 7.08
CA LEU A 70 11.27 7.51 6.70
C LEU A 70 12.68 7.91 6.26
N ALA A 71 13.71 7.32 6.86
CA ALA A 71 15.10 7.52 6.44
C ALA A 71 15.37 6.90 5.06
N ALA A 72 14.93 5.65 4.86
CA ALA A 72 15.27 4.85 3.68
C ALA A 72 14.69 5.41 2.37
N SER A 73 13.46 5.96 2.39
CA SER A 73 12.81 6.36 1.13
C SER A 73 11.95 7.62 1.26
N PRO A 74 12.20 8.64 0.40
CA PRO A 74 11.31 9.80 0.29
C PRO A 74 9.92 9.41 -0.24
N TRP A 75 9.85 8.36 -1.07
CA TRP A 75 8.59 7.84 -1.57
C TRP A 75 7.73 7.28 -0.44
N ILE A 76 8.29 6.46 0.47
CA ILE A 76 7.56 5.93 1.64
C ILE A 76 7.00 7.09 2.48
N ALA A 77 7.83 8.09 2.78
CA ALA A 77 7.40 9.26 3.54
C ALA A 77 6.23 9.98 2.85
N SER A 78 6.33 10.23 1.54
CA SER A 78 5.29 10.88 0.75
C SER A 78 3.98 10.08 0.72
N GLU A 79 4.05 8.75 0.58
CA GLU A 79 2.86 7.88 0.60
C GLU A 79 2.16 7.92 1.96
N LEU A 80 2.90 7.87 3.07
CA LEU A 80 2.34 7.95 4.43
C LEU A 80 1.72 9.32 4.72
N VAL A 81 2.32 10.40 4.25
CA VAL A 81 1.77 11.77 4.36
C VAL A 81 0.48 11.90 3.56
N SER A 82 0.46 11.41 2.32
CA SER A 82 -0.69 11.50 1.43
C SER A 82 -1.84 10.58 1.85
N TYR A 83 -1.52 9.41 2.40
CA TYR A 83 -2.47 8.36 2.78
C TYR A 83 -2.19 7.83 4.19
N PRO A 84 -2.46 8.61 5.25
CA PRO A 84 -2.17 8.19 6.64
C PRO A 84 -2.85 6.88 7.06
N VAL A 85 -3.92 6.48 6.40
CA VAL A 85 -4.59 5.19 6.62
C VAL A 85 -3.66 3.98 6.40
N LEU A 86 -2.58 4.15 5.64
CA LEU A 86 -1.57 3.11 5.43
C LEU A 86 -0.78 2.79 6.71
N LEU A 87 -0.73 3.71 7.68
CA LEU A 87 -0.13 3.49 9.00
C LEU A 87 -0.77 2.31 9.75
N ASP A 88 -2.07 2.10 9.57
CA ASP A 88 -2.78 0.94 10.15
C ASP A 88 -2.16 -0.40 9.75
N SER A 89 -1.85 -0.56 8.47
CA SER A 89 -1.23 -1.78 7.94
C SER A 89 0.19 -1.97 8.45
N PHE A 90 0.92 -0.87 8.60
CA PHE A 90 2.26 -0.84 9.13
C PHE A 90 2.30 -1.24 10.61
N ILE A 91 1.42 -0.66 11.45
CA ILE A 91 1.36 -0.95 12.89
C ILE A 91 0.94 -2.38 13.16
N ARG A 92 0.03 -2.94 12.36
CA ARG A 92 -0.36 -4.35 12.42
C ARG A 92 0.72 -5.31 11.91
N GLU A 93 1.91 -4.80 11.59
CA GLU A 93 3.06 -5.57 11.12
C GLU A 93 2.78 -6.47 9.89
N LYS A 94 1.86 -6.07 9.02
CA LYS A 94 1.53 -6.83 7.81
C LYS A 94 2.72 -7.10 6.88
N TYR A 95 3.77 -6.31 7.00
CA TYR A 95 5.02 -6.49 6.26
C TYR A 95 5.82 -7.73 6.69
N ARG A 96 5.54 -8.34 7.84
CA ARG A 96 6.23 -9.57 8.29
C ARG A 96 5.87 -10.77 7.45
N HIS A 97 4.62 -10.83 6.98
CA HIS A 97 4.15 -11.86 6.07
C HIS A 97 3.65 -11.19 4.79
N LEU A 98 4.42 -11.36 3.71
CA LEU A 98 3.99 -10.90 2.40
C LEU A 98 3.11 -11.99 1.79
N PRO A 99 1.88 -11.63 1.39
CA PRO A 99 0.95 -12.58 0.78
C PRO A 99 1.51 -13.13 -0.54
N ASP A 100 1.21 -14.38 -0.83
CA ASP A 100 1.41 -14.95 -2.16
C ASP A 100 0.37 -14.44 -3.16
N LYS A 101 0.48 -14.85 -4.43
CA LYS A 101 -0.43 -14.40 -5.49
C LYS A 101 -1.90 -14.79 -5.23
N ALA A 102 -2.14 -15.96 -4.66
CA ALA A 102 -3.49 -16.43 -4.35
C ALA A 102 -4.11 -15.64 -3.20
N GLU A 103 -3.35 -15.40 -2.14
CA GLU A 103 -3.76 -14.57 -1.00
C GLU A 103 -4.02 -13.12 -1.44
N LEU A 104 -3.15 -12.55 -2.29
CA LEU A 104 -3.36 -11.20 -2.87
C LEU A 104 -4.66 -11.13 -3.69
N SER A 105 -4.93 -12.15 -4.50
CA SER A 105 -6.15 -12.24 -5.29
C SER A 105 -7.40 -12.31 -4.39
N ASP A 106 -7.34 -13.05 -3.28
CA ASP A 106 -8.45 -13.13 -2.32
C ASP A 106 -8.64 -11.81 -1.55
N ILE A 107 -7.56 -11.18 -1.09
CA ILE A 107 -7.60 -9.86 -0.42
C ILE A 107 -8.28 -8.83 -1.32
N LEU A 108 -7.87 -8.73 -2.59
CA LEU A 108 -8.46 -7.79 -3.54
C LEU A 108 -9.93 -8.13 -3.81
N ARG A 109 -10.26 -9.41 -4.02
CA ARG A 109 -11.63 -9.87 -4.19
C ARG A 109 -12.52 -9.44 -3.02
N GLN A 110 -12.07 -9.61 -1.78
CA GLN A 110 -12.82 -9.20 -0.57
C GLN A 110 -13.04 -7.68 -0.52
N GLN A 111 -12.07 -6.88 -0.97
CA GLN A 111 -12.23 -5.43 -1.05
C GLN A 111 -13.25 -5.02 -2.12
N LEU A 112 -13.19 -5.65 -3.29
CA LEU A 112 -14.10 -5.36 -4.40
C LEU A 112 -15.56 -5.75 -4.10
N LEU A 113 -15.79 -6.79 -3.29
CA LEU A 113 -17.13 -7.18 -2.83
C LEU A 113 -17.82 -6.12 -1.95
N ARG A 114 -17.08 -5.16 -1.39
CA ARG A 114 -17.62 -4.08 -0.56
C ARG A 114 -17.97 -2.83 -1.36
N VAL A 115 -17.62 -2.81 -2.64
CA VAL A 115 -17.94 -1.70 -3.54
C VAL A 115 -19.34 -1.89 -4.09
N GLU A 116 -20.17 -0.84 -3.99
CA GLU A 116 -21.55 -0.87 -4.50
C GLU A 116 -21.56 -1.09 -6.03
N PRO A 117 -22.59 -1.78 -6.55
CA PRO A 117 -22.78 -1.90 -7.98
C PRO A 117 -22.87 -0.51 -8.63
N ASN A 118 -22.15 -0.31 -9.73
CA ASN A 118 -22.06 0.95 -10.48
C ASN A 118 -21.30 2.11 -9.80
N ASP A 119 -20.64 1.89 -8.67
CA ASP A 119 -19.71 2.86 -8.07
C ASP A 119 -18.32 2.71 -8.72
N GLU A 120 -18.12 3.34 -9.88
CA GLU A 120 -16.85 3.31 -10.62
C GLU A 120 -15.72 3.99 -9.82
N GLU A 121 -16.02 5.07 -9.11
CA GLU A 121 -15.03 5.77 -8.29
C GLU A 121 -14.61 4.91 -7.10
N GLY A 122 -15.55 4.30 -6.40
CA GLY A 122 -15.29 3.34 -5.33
C GLY A 122 -14.45 2.15 -5.81
N LEU A 123 -14.76 1.65 -7.01
CA LEU A 123 -14.00 0.57 -7.66
C LEU A 123 -12.53 0.97 -7.89
N LEU A 124 -12.29 2.12 -8.52
CA LEU A 124 -10.94 2.63 -8.76
C LEU A 124 -10.19 2.90 -7.45
N ASN A 125 -10.89 3.43 -6.44
CA ASN A 125 -10.31 3.67 -5.13
C ASN A 125 -9.95 2.37 -4.41
N ALA A 126 -10.74 1.30 -4.55
CA ALA A 126 -10.42 -0.02 -3.99
C ALA A 126 -9.13 -0.59 -4.62
N PHE A 127 -8.98 -0.53 -5.95
CA PHE A 127 -7.75 -0.95 -6.63
C PHE A 127 -6.53 -0.12 -6.20
N ARG A 128 -6.67 1.21 -6.14
CA ARG A 128 -5.58 2.11 -5.71
C ARG A 128 -5.17 1.84 -4.27
N PHE A 129 -6.13 1.68 -3.38
CA PHE A 129 -5.89 1.40 -1.97
C PHE A 129 -5.22 0.04 -1.77
N PHE A 130 -5.70 -1.00 -2.45
CA PHE A 130 -5.08 -2.32 -2.45
C PHE A 130 -3.61 -2.22 -2.89
N LYS A 131 -3.35 -1.65 -4.08
CA LYS A 131 -1.99 -1.49 -4.59
C LYS A 131 -1.09 -0.77 -3.57
N LYS A 132 -1.52 0.40 -3.07
CA LYS A 132 -0.72 1.19 -2.11
C LYS A 132 -0.41 0.43 -0.83
N THR A 133 -1.41 -0.25 -0.27
CA THR A 133 -1.24 -1.04 0.96
C THR A 133 -0.26 -2.18 0.77
N GLN A 134 -0.38 -2.93 -0.33
CA GLN A 134 0.50 -4.08 -0.58
C GLN A 134 1.92 -3.63 -0.94
N VAL A 135 2.08 -2.61 -1.78
CA VAL A 135 3.41 -2.08 -2.14
C VAL A 135 4.12 -1.49 -0.91
N LEU A 136 3.41 -0.79 -0.02
CA LEU A 136 3.99 -0.31 1.24
C LEU A 136 4.41 -1.46 2.16
N ALA A 137 3.63 -2.55 2.22
CA ALA A 137 4.00 -3.74 3.00
C ALA A 137 5.29 -4.39 2.46
N VAL A 138 5.44 -4.46 1.13
CA VAL A 138 6.67 -4.95 0.48
C VAL A 138 7.85 -4.03 0.82
N ALA A 139 7.70 -2.71 0.68
CA ALA A 139 8.74 -1.75 1.01
C ALA A 139 9.13 -1.79 2.50
N ALA A 140 8.16 -1.93 3.40
CA ALA A 140 8.44 -2.10 4.82
C ALA A 140 9.15 -3.42 5.13
N SER A 141 8.81 -4.50 4.43
CA SER A 141 9.49 -5.79 4.56
C SER A 141 10.94 -5.74 4.07
N ASP A 142 11.21 -5.00 3.00
CA ASP A 142 12.55 -4.77 2.46
C ASP A 142 13.41 -4.00 3.47
N VAL A 143 12.93 -2.85 3.95
CA VAL A 143 13.67 -1.98 4.87
C VAL A 143 13.86 -2.59 6.26
N LEU A 144 12.85 -3.29 6.80
CA LEU A 144 12.83 -3.74 8.20
C LEU A 144 13.20 -5.22 8.39
N ALA A 145 13.18 -6.03 7.34
CA ALA A 145 13.41 -7.46 7.40
C ALA A 145 14.50 -7.96 6.45
N ASP A 146 15.21 -7.05 5.79
CA ASP A 146 16.34 -7.35 4.88
C ASP A 146 16.00 -8.47 3.88
N ARG A 147 14.88 -8.30 3.19
CA ARG A 147 14.41 -9.32 2.25
C ARG A 147 15.28 -9.38 1.00
N PRO A 148 15.55 -10.58 0.46
CA PRO A 148 16.26 -10.72 -0.80
C PRO A 148 15.54 -9.95 -1.92
N LEU A 149 16.29 -9.18 -2.71
CA LEU A 149 15.78 -8.32 -3.79
C LEU A 149 14.82 -9.06 -4.74
N MET A 150 15.15 -10.30 -5.08
CA MET A 150 14.28 -11.11 -5.95
C MET A 150 12.89 -11.35 -5.33
N LYS A 151 12.80 -11.57 -4.00
CA LYS A 151 11.53 -11.74 -3.31
C LYS A 151 10.72 -10.46 -3.26
N VAL A 152 11.38 -9.31 -3.14
CA VAL A 152 10.74 -7.98 -3.24
C VAL A 152 10.14 -7.81 -4.64
N SER A 153 10.91 -8.09 -5.68
CA SER A 153 10.49 -7.99 -7.08
C SER A 153 9.35 -8.95 -7.42
N ASP A 154 9.44 -10.21 -6.99
CA ASP A 154 8.37 -11.21 -7.15
C ASP A 154 7.05 -10.70 -6.52
N SER A 155 7.11 -10.19 -5.27
CA SER A 155 5.92 -9.69 -4.57
C SER A 155 5.28 -8.50 -5.29
N LEU A 156 6.08 -7.57 -5.81
CA LEU A 156 5.59 -6.43 -6.58
C LEU A 156 4.98 -6.87 -7.92
N THR A 157 5.57 -7.87 -8.57
CA THR A 157 5.03 -8.47 -9.79
C THR A 157 3.68 -9.14 -9.53
N PHE A 158 3.55 -9.93 -8.46
CA PHE A 158 2.28 -10.55 -8.09
C PHE A 158 1.18 -9.52 -7.81
N ILE A 159 1.51 -8.39 -7.16
CA ILE A 159 0.57 -7.29 -6.94
C ILE A 159 0.07 -6.75 -8.29
N ALA A 160 0.98 -6.50 -9.25
CA ALA A 160 0.63 -5.99 -10.56
C ALA A 160 -0.24 -6.98 -11.35
N GLU A 161 0.15 -8.26 -11.38
CA GLU A 161 -0.60 -9.33 -12.05
C GLU A 161 -2.01 -9.48 -11.49
N VAL A 162 -2.17 -9.49 -10.17
CA VAL A 162 -3.48 -9.62 -9.52
C VAL A 162 -4.37 -8.41 -9.83
N VAL A 163 -3.81 -7.20 -9.82
CA VAL A 163 -4.56 -5.98 -10.19
C VAL A 163 -5.03 -6.07 -11.63
N LEU A 164 -4.16 -6.45 -12.57
CA LEU A 164 -4.50 -6.58 -13.99
C LEU A 164 -5.55 -7.66 -14.24
N GLU A 165 -5.38 -8.83 -13.61
CA GLU A 165 -6.33 -9.94 -13.71
C GLU A 165 -7.72 -9.55 -13.20
N LYS A 166 -7.80 -8.96 -12.00
CA LYS A 166 -9.11 -8.55 -11.42
C LYS A 166 -9.75 -7.39 -12.19
N ALA A 167 -8.96 -6.46 -12.73
CA ALA A 167 -9.46 -5.40 -13.58
C ALA A 167 -10.04 -5.98 -14.89
N LEU A 168 -9.33 -6.91 -15.53
CA LEU A 168 -9.82 -7.59 -16.73
C LEU A 168 -11.11 -8.35 -16.46
N GLN A 169 -11.15 -9.16 -15.40
CA GLN A 169 -12.35 -9.90 -14.99
C GLN A 169 -13.54 -8.97 -14.78
N ARG A 170 -13.34 -7.84 -14.11
CA ARG A 170 -14.40 -6.86 -13.85
C ARG A 170 -14.92 -6.25 -15.14
N VAL A 171 -14.02 -5.74 -16.00
CA VAL A 171 -14.40 -5.10 -17.27
C VAL A 171 -15.07 -6.09 -18.21
N PHE A 172 -14.54 -7.30 -18.33
CA PHE A 172 -15.16 -8.35 -19.14
C PHE A 172 -16.57 -8.67 -18.65
N GLY A 173 -16.76 -8.85 -17.35
CA GLY A 173 -18.08 -9.11 -16.77
C GLY A 173 -19.09 -7.98 -17.03
N GLU A 174 -18.68 -6.72 -16.97
CA GLU A 174 -19.56 -5.58 -17.30
C GLU A 174 -19.91 -5.52 -18.80
N LEU A 175 -18.95 -5.81 -19.67
CA LEU A 175 -19.20 -5.88 -21.11
C LEU A 175 -20.15 -7.03 -21.47
N VAL A 176 -19.97 -8.19 -20.84
CA VAL A 176 -20.88 -9.33 -21.04
C VAL A 176 -22.30 -9.01 -20.59
N LYS A 177 -22.48 -8.35 -19.45
CA LYS A 177 -23.81 -7.90 -18.99
C LYS A 177 -24.48 -6.95 -20.00
N LYS A 178 -23.68 -6.06 -20.59
CA LYS A 178 -24.22 -5.04 -21.51
C LYS A 178 -24.44 -5.53 -22.93
N HIS A 179 -23.58 -6.42 -23.43
CA HIS A 179 -23.51 -6.79 -24.84
C HIS A 179 -23.68 -8.30 -25.10
N GLY A 180 -23.77 -9.12 -24.07
CA GLY A 180 -23.71 -10.58 -24.18
C GLY A 180 -22.26 -11.09 -24.31
N TYR A 181 -22.13 -12.42 -24.32
CA TYR A 181 -20.80 -13.05 -24.53
C TYR A 181 -20.28 -12.78 -25.94
N PRO A 182 -19.00 -12.49 -26.08
CA PRO A 182 -18.37 -12.48 -27.42
C PRO A 182 -18.45 -13.88 -28.03
N VAL A 183 -18.46 -13.95 -29.36
CA VAL A 183 -18.52 -15.22 -30.09
C VAL A 183 -17.25 -15.43 -30.89
N ASN A 184 -16.83 -16.68 -31.06
CA ASN A 184 -15.75 -17.08 -31.94
C ASN A 184 -16.16 -17.03 -33.41
N ALA A 185 -15.26 -17.39 -34.33
CA ALA A 185 -15.53 -17.43 -35.77
C ALA A 185 -16.64 -18.44 -36.16
N GLN A 186 -16.95 -19.40 -35.30
CA GLN A 186 -18.00 -20.41 -35.48
C GLN A 186 -19.35 -19.96 -34.88
N GLY A 187 -19.40 -18.76 -34.27
CA GLY A 187 -20.60 -18.25 -33.63
C GLY A 187 -20.86 -18.79 -32.21
N GLU A 188 -19.91 -19.48 -31.60
CA GLU A 188 -20.02 -20.04 -30.27
C GLU A 188 -19.58 -19.01 -29.20
N PRO A 189 -20.30 -18.90 -28.06
CA PRO A 189 -19.90 -18.02 -26.98
C PRO A 189 -18.52 -18.38 -26.42
N VAL A 190 -17.65 -17.39 -26.22
CA VAL A 190 -16.35 -17.56 -25.60
C VAL A 190 -16.43 -17.22 -24.12
N SER A 191 -15.82 -18.09 -23.29
CA SER A 191 -15.74 -17.89 -21.86
C SER A 191 -14.71 -16.80 -21.49
N GLU A 192 -14.77 -16.33 -20.25
CA GLU A 192 -13.77 -15.40 -19.70
C GLU A 192 -12.33 -15.92 -19.87
N ALA A 193 -12.09 -17.21 -19.63
CA ALA A 193 -10.77 -17.83 -19.75
C ALA A 193 -10.25 -17.93 -21.20
N HIS A 194 -11.14 -17.85 -22.19
CA HIS A 194 -10.81 -18.05 -23.63
C HIS A 194 -11.34 -16.91 -24.51
N ASN A 195 -11.39 -15.70 -23.95
CA ASN A 195 -11.97 -14.53 -24.62
C ASN A 195 -11.12 -13.96 -25.77
N GLY A 196 -9.94 -14.53 -26.02
CA GLY A 196 -9.00 -14.07 -27.07
C GLY A 196 -8.26 -12.79 -26.71
N PHE A 197 -8.45 -12.24 -25.50
CA PHE A 197 -7.74 -11.06 -25.02
C PHE A 197 -6.51 -11.47 -24.20
N ALA A 198 -5.36 -10.85 -24.46
CA ALA A 198 -4.14 -11.09 -23.72
C ALA A 198 -3.51 -9.77 -23.27
N ILE A 199 -3.01 -9.76 -22.03
CA ILE A 199 -2.19 -8.66 -21.51
C ILE A 199 -0.73 -9.12 -21.58
N ILE A 200 0.09 -8.38 -22.33
CA ILE A 200 1.51 -8.69 -22.48
C ILE A 200 2.32 -7.65 -21.71
N GLY A 201 3.03 -8.09 -20.68
CA GLY A 201 3.94 -7.25 -19.89
C GLY A 201 5.30 -7.11 -20.58
N TYR A 202 5.80 -5.88 -20.68
CA TYR A 202 7.15 -5.55 -21.15
C TYR A 202 7.95 -4.84 -20.05
N GLY A 203 9.25 -4.67 -20.29
CA GLY A 203 10.14 -3.96 -19.36
C GLY A 203 10.19 -4.63 -17.99
N LYS A 204 10.13 -3.86 -16.94
CA LYS A 204 10.25 -4.36 -15.55
C LYS A 204 9.19 -5.42 -15.18
N LEU A 205 7.96 -5.27 -15.65
CA LEU A 205 6.91 -6.25 -15.38
C LEU A 205 7.18 -7.56 -16.12
N GLY A 206 7.53 -7.50 -17.40
CA GLY A 206 7.83 -8.70 -18.20
C GLY A 206 9.14 -9.39 -17.81
N GLY A 207 10.12 -8.61 -17.29
CA GLY A 207 11.40 -9.13 -16.77
C GLY A 207 11.35 -9.57 -15.31
N LEU A 208 10.20 -9.45 -14.62
CA LEU A 208 10.07 -9.70 -13.18
C LEU A 208 11.03 -8.85 -12.32
N GLU A 209 11.27 -7.61 -12.76
CA GLU A 209 12.22 -6.66 -12.14
C GLU A 209 11.48 -5.43 -11.57
N MET A 210 10.28 -5.62 -11.04
CA MET A 210 9.47 -4.54 -10.49
C MET A 210 10.14 -3.89 -9.28
N SER A 211 10.00 -2.55 -9.17
CA SER A 211 10.46 -1.76 -8.04
C SER A 211 9.32 -0.84 -7.55
N TYR A 212 9.41 -0.36 -6.30
CA TYR A 212 8.41 0.52 -5.69
C TYR A 212 8.81 2.00 -5.69
N SER A 213 10.02 2.33 -6.12
CA SER A 213 10.59 3.69 -6.19
C SER A 213 10.72 4.17 -7.63
#